data_572f6301776f5d83954f96f4c00b89d2
#
_entry.id   572f6301776f5d83954f96f4c00b89d2
#
_cell.length_a   1.000
_cell.length_b   1.000
_cell.length_c   1.000
_cell.angle_alpha   90.00
_cell.angle_beta   90.00
_cell.angle_gamma   90.00
#
_symmetry.space_group_name_H-M   'P 1'
#
loop_
_entity.id
_entity.type
_entity.pdbx_description
1 polymer ?
#
loop_
_entity_poly.entity_id
_entity_poly.type
_entity_poly.pdbx_seq_one_letter_code
_entity_poly.pdbx_strand_id
1 'polypeptide(L)'
;LSGQPSGQPAGSGPSVAATGTGTDEIARRREFSAARMAALRDTLGALPEVRDIADLCIYVTGSYGRGDATPQSDVDIFFVRLGGSSDPDRALSRVDKALVDAAVIKACRAIGFPEFTQGGIYLDIHYVGDMQRTLGSREDDYRNHFTARMLLLLESVCVYNPPIYEAVIREILQTYFRDYADHAESFRPVFLLNDLLRYWKTMCLNYEARRTGKTE
;
A
#
# COMPACT_ATOMS: atom_id res chain seq x y z
N LEU A 1 -73.86 -6.09 -29.30
CA LEU A 1 -73.57 -4.71 -28.94
C LEU A 1 -72.26 -4.70 -28.21
N SER A 2 -71.14 -4.63 -28.87
CA SER A 2 -70.25 -3.50 -29.15
C SER A 2 -69.67 -2.87 -27.84
N GLY A 3 -68.41 -3.04 -27.68
CA GLY A 3 -67.57 -2.34 -26.71
C GLY A 3 -66.11 -2.72 -26.86
N GLN A 4 -65.38 -1.98 -27.72
CA GLN A 4 -63.92 -2.03 -27.76
C GLN A 4 -63.34 -1.34 -26.53
N PRO A 5 -62.23 -1.83 -25.97
CA PRO A 5 -61.36 -1.00 -25.15
C PRO A 5 -60.16 -0.51 -25.99
N SER A 6 -60.01 0.79 -25.90
CA SER A 6 -58.90 1.62 -26.39
C SER A 6 -57.53 1.16 -25.89
N GLY A 7 -56.60 1.06 -26.82
CA GLY A 7 -55.21 0.80 -26.52
C GLY A 7 -54.51 1.96 -25.82
N GLN A 8 -53.79 1.66 -24.76
CA GLN A 8 -52.80 2.54 -24.18
C GLN A 8 -51.46 2.36 -24.89
N PRO A 9 -50.71 3.44 -25.17
CA PRO A 9 -49.36 3.31 -25.76
C PRO A 9 -48.37 2.77 -24.71
N ALA A 10 -47.56 1.82 -25.16
CA ALA A 10 -46.46 1.25 -24.41
C ALA A 10 -45.51 2.35 -23.95
N GLY A 11 -45.33 2.43 -22.63
CA GLY A 11 -44.33 3.28 -21.99
C GLY A 11 -42.93 2.83 -22.41
N SER A 12 -42.15 3.74 -22.99
CA SER A 12 -40.71 3.60 -23.20
C SER A 12 -40.02 3.36 -21.87
N GLY A 13 -39.56 2.14 -21.66
CA GLY A 13 -38.70 1.81 -20.51
C GLY A 13 -37.41 2.65 -20.53
N PRO A 14 -36.80 2.86 -19.36
CA PRO A 14 -35.58 3.65 -19.29
C PRO A 14 -34.47 3.00 -20.13
N SER A 15 -33.93 3.78 -21.04
CA SER A 15 -32.74 3.44 -21.81
C SER A 15 -31.61 3.10 -20.84
N VAL A 16 -31.19 1.86 -20.83
CA VAL A 16 -29.98 1.42 -20.13
C VAL A 16 -28.82 2.12 -20.82
N ALA A 17 -28.26 3.12 -20.13
CA ALA A 17 -27.06 3.80 -20.58
C ALA A 17 -25.96 2.76 -20.87
N ALA A 18 -25.32 2.90 -22.02
CA ALA A 18 -24.27 2.01 -22.51
C ALA A 18 -23.23 1.74 -21.39
N THR A 19 -23.14 0.49 -20.97
CA THR A 19 -22.08 -0.02 -20.13
C THR A 19 -20.76 0.15 -20.87
N GLY A 20 -19.90 1.10 -20.40
CA GLY A 20 -18.52 1.20 -20.85
C GLY A 20 -17.85 -0.17 -20.78
N THR A 21 -17.01 -0.48 -21.74
CA THR A 21 -16.28 -1.75 -21.75
C THR A 21 -15.45 -1.87 -20.47
N GLY A 22 -15.18 -3.06 -19.95
CA GLY A 22 -14.36 -3.27 -18.75
C GLY A 22 -12.98 -2.59 -18.84
N THR A 23 -12.48 -2.40 -20.06
CA THR A 23 -11.24 -1.66 -20.37
C THR A 23 -11.34 -0.17 -19.98
N ASP A 24 -12.49 0.47 -20.21
CA ASP A 24 -12.70 1.89 -19.89
C ASP A 24 -12.76 2.11 -18.37
N GLU A 25 -13.29 1.14 -17.62
CA GLU A 25 -13.32 1.20 -16.16
C GLU A 25 -11.91 1.06 -15.57
N ILE A 26 -11.10 0.15 -16.07
CA ILE A 26 -9.70 0.00 -15.66
C ILE A 26 -8.90 1.27 -15.94
N ALA A 27 -9.08 1.88 -17.12
CA ALA A 27 -8.42 3.12 -17.48
C ALA A 27 -8.79 4.27 -16.53
N ARG A 28 -10.07 4.42 -16.23
CA ARG A 28 -10.57 5.43 -15.26
C ARG A 28 -9.99 5.26 -13.87
N ARG A 29 -9.91 4.03 -13.36
CA ARG A 29 -9.31 3.75 -12.04
C ARG A 29 -7.82 4.06 -12.01
N ARG A 30 -7.10 3.75 -13.08
CA ARG A 30 -5.67 4.09 -13.22
C ARG A 30 -5.46 5.59 -13.22
N GLU A 31 -6.24 6.34 -13.99
CA GLU A 31 -6.18 7.80 -14.03
C GLU A 31 -6.51 8.43 -12.67
N PHE A 32 -7.58 7.96 -12.02
CA PHE A 32 -7.95 8.39 -10.68
C PHE A 32 -6.84 8.12 -9.66
N SER A 33 -6.28 6.92 -9.66
CA SER A 33 -5.18 6.54 -8.76
C SER A 33 -3.94 7.39 -9.01
N ALA A 34 -3.57 7.60 -10.27
CA ALA A 34 -2.41 8.41 -10.65
C ALA A 34 -2.55 9.87 -10.20
N ALA A 35 -3.73 10.48 -10.41
CA ALA A 35 -4.00 11.84 -9.97
C ALA A 35 -3.91 12.00 -8.44
N ARG A 36 -4.46 11.05 -7.67
CA ARG A 36 -4.38 11.05 -6.21
C ARG A 36 -2.94 10.86 -5.73
N MET A 37 -2.17 9.97 -6.36
CA MET A 37 -0.75 9.77 -6.02
C MET A 37 0.10 10.99 -6.36
N ALA A 38 -0.17 11.71 -7.43
CA ALA A 38 0.50 12.96 -7.75
C ALA A 38 0.23 14.02 -6.67
N ALA A 39 -1.03 14.23 -6.31
CA ALA A 39 -1.40 15.17 -5.25
C ALA A 39 -0.75 14.82 -3.90
N LEU A 40 -0.66 13.52 -3.58
CA LEU A 40 -0.01 13.06 -2.34
C LEU A 40 1.50 13.35 -2.36
N ARG A 41 2.19 13.09 -3.48
CA ARG A 41 3.63 13.40 -3.64
C ARG A 41 3.91 14.89 -3.44
N ASP A 42 3.13 15.74 -4.09
CA ASP A 42 3.29 17.20 -4.02
C ASP A 42 3.08 17.69 -2.58
N THR A 43 2.04 17.17 -1.91
CA THR A 43 1.72 17.55 -0.53
C THR A 43 2.79 17.08 0.45
N LEU A 44 3.21 15.80 0.38
CA LEU A 44 4.25 15.25 1.26
C LEU A 44 5.59 15.95 1.06
N GLY A 45 5.95 16.27 -0.18
CA GLY A 45 7.17 17.01 -0.49
C GLY A 45 7.20 18.43 0.07
N ALA A 46 6.05 19.01 0.40
CA ALA A 46 5.93 20.33 1.00
C ALA A 46 5.96 20.32 2.54
N LEU A 47 5.78 19.15 3.20
CA LEU A 47 5.74 19.03 4.66
C LEU A 47 7.13 19.14 5.28
N PRO A 48 7.43 20.13 6.13
CA PRO A 48 8.71 20.24 6.83
C PRO A 48 8.99 19.00 7.70
N GLU A 49 7.98 18.50 8.41
CA GLU A 49 8.08 17.35 9.31
C GLU A 49 8.55 16.07 8.60
N VAL A 50 8.29 15.96 7.32
CA VAL A 50 8.73 14.85 6.47
C VAL A 50 10.09 15.13 5.85
N ARG A 51 10.31 16.37 5.35
CA ARG A 51 11.57 16.76 4.70
C ARG A 51 12.79 16.74 5.61
N ASP A 52 12.60 17.05 6.88
CA ASP A 52 13.68 17.12 7.85
C ASP A 52 14.25 15.74 8.22
N ILE A 53 13.60 14.65 7.74
CA ILE A 53 14.06 13.27 7.93
C ILE A 53 14.69 12.77 6.62
N ALA A 54 15.99 13.00 6.46
CA ALA A 54 16.69 12.78 5.18
C ALA A 54 16.69 11.33 4.67
N ASP A 55 16.67 10.34 5.59
CA ASP A 55 16.72 8.90 5.29
C ASP A 55 15.33 8.22 5.30
N LEU A 56 14.25 9.01 5.31
CA LEU A 56 12.88 8.54 5.24
C LEU A 56 12.43 8.40 3.78
N CYS A 57 11.79 7.29 3.44
CA CYS A 57 10.91 7.18 2.29
C CYS A 57 9.49 6.83 2.72
N ILE A 58 8.53 7.22 1.87
CA ILE A 58 7.12 6.89 2.06
C ILE A 58 6.61 6.21 0.78
N TYR A 59 5.93 5.10 0.93
CA TYR A 59 5.29 4.41 -0.17
C TYR A 59 3.84 4.06 0.16
N VAL A 60 3.07 3.85 -0.88
CA VAL A 60 1.66 3.47 -0.82
C VAL A 60 1.49 2.10 -1.43
N THR A 61 0.59 1.30 -0.87
CA THR A 61 0.29 -0.06 -1.32
C THR A 61 -1.21 -0.23 -1.58
N GLY A 62 -1.66 -1.46 -1.68
CA GLY A 62 -3.08 -1.77 -1.87
C GLY A 62 -3.61 -1.30 -3.23
N SER A 63 -4.84 -0.82 -3.25
CA SER A 63 -5.51 -0.40 -4.48
C SER A 63 -4.82 0.79 -5.16
N TYR A 64 -4.26 1.72 -4.39
CA TYR A 64 -3.49 2.84 -4.95
C TYR A 64 -2.13 2.38 -5.48
N GLY A 65 -1.46 1.45 -4.80
CA GLY A 65 -0.21 0.84 -5.28
C GLY A 65 -0.39 0.08 -6.59
N ARG A 66 -1.49 -0.65 -6.73
CA ARG A 66 -1.84 -1.37 -7.96
C ARG A 66 -2.46 -0.50 -9.06
N GLY A 67 -2.88 0.73 -8.74
CA GLY A 67 -3.53 1.64 -9.68
C GLY A 67 -4.99 1.27 -9.99
N ASP A 68 -5.69 0.58 -9.07
CA ASP A 68 -7.08 0.16 -9.23
C ASP A 68 -8.04 0.80 -8.19
N ALA A 69 -7.59 1.86 -7.53
CA ALA A 69 -8.37 2.54 -6.50
C ALA A 69 -9.67 3.16 -7.03
N THR A 70 -10.62 3.28 -6.12
CA THR A 70 -11.90 3.98 -6.29
C THR A 70 -12.00 5.13 -5.28
N PRO A 71 -12.98 6.03 -5.40
CA PRO A 71 -13.19 7.08 -4.40
C PRO A 71 -13.44 6.58 -2.96
N GLN A 72 -13.86 5.32 -2.80
CA GLN A 72 -14.10 4.67 -1.51
C GLN A 72 -12.88 3.92 -0.99
N SER A 73 -11.82 3.80 -1.79
CA SER A 73 -10.60 3.11 -1.38
C SER A 73 -9.86 3.92 -0.32
N ASP A 74 -9.52 3.27 0.78
CA ASP A 74 -8.57 3.78 1.76
C ASP A 74 -7.14 3.81 1.19
N VAL A 75 -6.25 4.49 1.87
CA VAL A 75 -4.84 4.60 1.49
C VAL A 75 -3.96 3.89 2.53
N ASP A 76 -3.25 2.86 2.09
CA ASP A 76 -2.28 2.15 2.91
C ASP A 76 -0.90 2.78 2.72
N ILE A 77 -0.45 3.56 3.70
CA ILE A 77 0.82 4.30 3.68
C ILE A 77 1.81 3.65 4.63
N PHE A 78 3.03 3.47 4.16
CA PHE A 78 4.14 2.95 4.93
C PHE A 78 5.30 3.92 4.98
N PHE A 79 5.93 4.01 6.14
CA PHE A 79 7.12 4.81 6.42
C PHE A 79 8.30 3.88 6.63
N VAL A 80 9.37 4.07 5.86
CA VAL A 80 10.58 3.26 6.02
C VAL A 80 11.81 4.14 6.05
N ARG A 81 12.71 3.87 7.00
CA ARG A 81 14.01 4.52 7.12
C ARG A 81 15.14 3.53 6.91
N LEU A 82 16.25 4.03 6.39
CA LEU A 82 17.51 3.28 6.35
C LEU A 82 18.08 3.10 7.76
N GLY A 83 18.88 2.05 7.95
CA GLY A 83 19.49 1.74 9.25
C GLY A 83 18.58 0.96 10.19
N GLY A 84 18.82 1.06 11.49
CA GLY A 84 18.08 0.35 12.53
C GLY A 84 17.53 1.27 13.61
N SER A 85 16.46 0.85 14.27
CA SER A 85 15.84 1.62 15.38
C SER A 85 16.75 1.77 16.61
N SER A 86 17.77 0.92 16.71
CA SER A 86 18.75 0.96 17.82
C SER A 86 19.86 1.99 17.59
N ASP A 87 19.91 2.63 16.41
CA ASP A 87 20.88 3.68 16.12
C ASP A 87 20.41 4.99 16.77
N PRO A 88 21.14 5.50 17.82
CA PRO A 88 20.74 6.71 18.53
C PRO A 88 20.63 7.94 17.62
N ASP A 89 21.48 8.01 16.58
CA ASP A 89 21.53 9.14 15.65
C ASP A 89 20.36 9.12 14.66
N ARG A 90 19.64 8.00 14.58
CA ARG A 90 18.53 7.78 13.63
C ARG A 90 17.18 7.55 14.30
N ALA A 91 17.15 7.31 15.60
CA ALA A 91 15.90 7.12 16.33
C ALA A 91 15.10 8.43 16.36
N LEU A 92 13.89 8.40 15.82
CA LEU A 92 12.96 9.52 15.96
C LEU A 92 12.42 9.56 17.39
N SER A 93 12.37 10.75 17.95
CA SER A 93 11.67 10.94 19.22
C SER A 93 10.16 10.65 19.04
N ARG A 94 9.48 10.33 20.12
CA ARG A 94 8.00 10.15 20.09
C ARG A 94 7.29 11.41 19.64
N VAL A 95 7.85 12.58 19.91
CA VAL A 95 7.29 13.88 19.52
C VAL A 95 7.42 14.06 18.01
N ASP A 96 8.61 13.81 17.45
CA ASP A 96 8.85 13.93 16.01
C ASP A 96 7.96 12.96 15.23
N LYS A 97 7.85 11.70 15.69
CA LYS A 97 6.92 10.73 15.11
C LYS A 97 5.48 11.25 15.12
N ALA A 98 5.02 11.76 16.24
CA ALA A 98 3.65 12.28 16.35
C ALA A 98 3.41 13.49 15.42
N LEU A 99 4.42 14.35 15.22
CA LEU A 99 4.34 15.45 14.26
C LEU A 99 4.24 14.95 12.81
N VAL A 100 5.05 13.97 12.43
CA VAL A 100 4.99 13.35 11.10
C VAL A 100 3.62 12.70 10.89
N ASP A 101 3.14 11.89 11.83
CA ASP A 101 1.84 11.23 11.74
C ASP A 101 0.71 12.27 11.56
N ALA A 102 0.71 13.31 12.40
CA ALA A 102 -0.30 14.37 12.33
C ALA A 102 -0.25 15.14 10.99
N ALA A 103 0.95 15.44 10.48
CA ALA A 103 1.13 16.15 9.22
C ALA A 103 0.61 15.32 8.05
N VAL A 104 0.96 14.03 7.99
CA VAL A 104 0.51 13.11 6.94
C VAL A 104 -1.00 12.86 6.99
N ILE A 105 -1.57 12.66 8.19
CA ILE A 105 -3.03 12.51 8.35
C ILE A 105 -3.77 13.76 7.84
N LYS A 106 -3.29 14.95 8.19
CA LYS A 106 -3.89 16.22 7.69
C LYS A 106 -3.76 16.34 6.18
N ALA A 107 -2.62 15.98 5.60
CA ALA A 107 -2.41 15.97 4.17
C ALA A 107 -3.38 15.02 3.45
N CYS A 108 -3.52 13.80 3.91
CA CYS A 108 -4.44 12.82 3.34
C CYS A 108 -5.89 13.31 3.41
N ARG A 109 -6.32 13.89 4.53
CA ARG A 109 -7.66 14.49 4.68
C ARG A 109 -7.89 15.65 3.72
N ALA A 110 -6.89 16.53 3.55
CA ALA A 110 -6.98 17.67 2.64
C ALA A 110 -7.12 17.24 1.16
N ILE A 111 -6.48 16.14 0.77
CA ILE A 111 -6.60 15.52 -0.55
C ILE A 111 -7.95 14.82 -0.73
N GLY A 112 -8.65 14.49 0.37
CA GLY A 112 -9.95 13.81 0.38
C GLY A 112 -9.84 12.29 0.34
N PHE A 113 -8.79 11.71 0.94
CA PHE A 113 -8.77 10.27 1.24
C PHE A 113 -9.75 9.95 2.37
N PRO A 114 -10.39 8.76 2.35
CA PRO A 114 -11.13 8.24 3.51
C PRO A 114 -10.26 8.17 4.77
N GLU A 115 -10.88 7.98 5.93
CA GLU A 115 -10.11 7.77 7.17
C GLU A 115 -9.29 6.49 7.10
N PHE A 116 -8.13 6.51 7.78
CA PHE A 116 -7.25 5.34 7.83
C PHE A 116 -7.93 4.15 8.48
N THR A 117 -7.89 3.00 7.83
CA THR A 117 -8.42 1.74 8.36
C THR A 117 -7.69 1.34 9.63
N GLN A 118 -8.41 0.70 10.55
CA GLN A 118 -7.86 0.21 11.83
C GLN A 118 -7.09 1.27 12.65
N GLY A 119 -7.51 2.55 12.57
CA GLY A 119 -6.89 3.61 13.33
C GLY A 119 -5.46 3.96 12.91
N GLY A 120 -5.04 3.57 11.69
CA GLY A 120 -3.72 3.90 11.16
C GLY A 120 -2.60 2.96 11.63
N ILE A 121 -2.90 1.69 11.84
CA ILE A 121 -1.91 0.68 12.30
C ILE A 121 -0.63 0.63 11.44
N TYR A 122 -0.70 1.05 10.17
CA TYR A 122 0.44 1.06 9.26
C TYR A 122 1.25 2.35 9.28
N LEU A 123 0.86 3.34 10.10
CA LEU A 123 1.60 4.60 10.25
C LEU A 123 2.87 4.47 11.11
N ASP A 124 3.20 3.27 11.58
CA ASP A 124 4.46 3.02 12.25
C ASP A 124 5.65 3.13 11.31
N ILE A 125 6.75 3.71 11.83
CA ILE A 125 7.98 3.84 11.07
C ILE A 125 8.78 2.55 11.19
N HIS A 126 9.01 1.90 10.05
CA HIS A 126 9.86 0.73 9.94
C HIS A 126 11.30 1.13 9.65
N TYR A 127 12.24 0.30 10.07
CA TYR A 127 13.67 0.46 9.81
C TYR A 127 14.19 -0.76 9.05
N VAL A 128 14.94 -0.52 7.97
CA VAL A 128 15.48 -1.60 7.12
C VAL A 128 16.30 -2.59 7.95
N GLY A 129 17.20 -2.10 8.81
CA GLY A 129 18.02 -2.97 9.67
C GLY A 129 17.20 -3.84 10.62
N ASP A 130 16.04 -3.36 11.08
CA ASP A 130 15.14 -4.16 11.91
C ASP A 130 14.42 -5.22 11.07
N MET A 131 13.95 -4.88 9.89
CA MET A 131 13.35 -5.84 8.94
C MET A 131 14.32 -6.94 8.54
N GLN A 132 15.61 -6.59 8.34
CA GLN A 132 16.67 -7.54 8.02
C GLN A 132 16.96 -8.49 9.18
N ARG A 133 17.07 -7.96 10.41
CA ARG A 133 17.38 -8.72 11.61
C ARG A 133 16.27 -9.69 11.99
N THR A 134 15.02 -9.31 11.78
CA THR A 134 13.86 -10.13 12.19
C THR A 134 13.40 -11.10 11.13
N LEU A 135 13.94 -11.05 9.91
CA LEU A 135 13.53 -11.91 8.79
C LEU A 135 13.49 -13.39 9.20
N GLY A 136 12.32 -14.01 9.05
CA GLY A 136 12.10 -15.41 9.38
C GLY A 136 11.94 -15.71 10.88
N SER A 137 11.95 -14.72 11.75
CA SER A 137 11.67 -14.87 13.18
C SER A 137 10.20 -14.56 13.51
N ARG A 138 9.77 -14.93 14.73
CA ARG A 138 8.42 -14.55 15.22
C ARG A 138 8.21 -13.04 15.33
N GLU A 139 9.29 -12.26 15.54
CA GLU A 139 9.25 -10.81 15.62
C GLU A 139 8.90 -10.16 14.27
N ASP A 140 9.18 -10.87 13.18
CA ASP A 140 8.86 -10.46 11.81
C ASP A 140 7.34 -10.23 11.63
N ASP A 141 6.54 -11.10 12.23
CA ASP A 141 5.08 -10.96 12.23
C ASP A 141 4.58 -9.95 13.25
N TYR A 142 5.07 -10.09 14.46
CA TYR A 142 4.62 -9.27 15.58
C TYR A 142 4.80 -7.77 15.35
N ARG A 143 5.86 -7.39 14.62
CA ARG A 143 6.16 -5.99 14.26
C ARG A 143 5.69 -5.59 12.87
N ASN A 144 4.91 -6.42 12.20
CA ASN A 144 4.46 -6.22 10.82
C ASN A 144 5.60 -6.04 9.78
N HIS A 145 6.84 -6.45 10.11
CA HIS A 145 7.97 -6.32 9.19
C HIS A 145 7.80 -7.20 7.95
N PHE A 146 7.26 -8.41 8.11
CA PHE A 146 6.90 -9.28 6.99
C PHE A 146 5.91 -8.60 6.04
N THR A 147 4.82 -8.05 6.59
CA THR A 147 3.78 -7.36 5.79
C THR A 147 4.36 -6.16 5.06
N ALA A 148 5.07 -5.28 5.79
CA ALA A 148 5.69 -4.09 5.20
C ALA A 148 6.67 -4.46 4.08
N ARG A 149 7.50 -5.49 4.27
CA ARG A 149 8.48 -5.97 3.30
C ARG A 149 7.83 -6.56 2.05
N MET A 150 6.80 -7.40 2.20
CA MET A 150 6.11 -8.00 1.05
C MET A 150 5.32 -6.97 0.26
N LEU A 151 4.62 -6.07 0.92
CA LEU A 151 3.90 -4.99 0.26
C LEU A 151 4.87 -4.03 -0.45
N LEU A 152 6.02 -3.73 0.16
CA LEU A 152 7.08 -2.95 -0.48
C LEU A 152 7.55 -3.59 -1.80
N LEU A 153 7.84 -4.88 -1.79
CA LEU A 153 8.43 -5.58 -2.94
C LEU A 153 7.43 -5.89 -4.06
N LEU A 154 6.15 -6.08 -3.75
CA LEU A 154 5.17 -6.63 -4.68
C LEU A 154 4.17 -5.62 -5.23
N GLU A 155 3.78 -4.61 -4.45
CA GLU A 155 2.69 -3.72 -4.86
C GLU A 155 2.86 -2.26 -4.40
N SER A 156 4.08 -1.80 -4.12
CA SER A 156 4.28 -0.44 -3.64
C SER A 156 4.53 0.58 -4.75
N VAL A 157 4.11 1.81 -4.48
CA VAL A 157 4.43 3.00 -5.28
C VAL A 157 5.04 4.05 -4.37
N CYS A 158 6.23 4.52 -4.72
CA CYS A 158 6.91 5.59 -3.99
C CYS A 158 6.12 6.90 -4.09
N VAL A 159 5.88 7.54 -2.95
CA VAL A 159 5.23 8.86 -2.88
C VAL A 159 6.14 9.93 -2.25
N TYR A 160 7.23 9.52 -1.59
CA TYR A 160 8.21 10.46 -1.07
C TYR A 160 9.62 9.86 -1.07
N ASN A 161 10.61 10.66 -1.48
CA ASN A 161 12.04 10.35 -1.49
C ASN A 161 12.43 9.11 -2.31
N PRO A 162 12.25 9.14 -3.65
CA PRO A 162 12.57 8.00 -4.52
C PRO A 162 13.98 7.44 -4.35
N PRO A 163 15.06 8.24 -4.18
CA PRO A 163 16.40 7.69 -3.97
C PRO A 163 16.52 6.78 -2.74
N ILE A 164 15.87 7.17 -1.63
CA ILE A 164 15.84 6.35 -0.41
C ILE A 164 14.96 5.12 -0.60
N TYR A 165 13.83 5.26 -1.27
CA TYR A 165 12.96 4.13 -1.60
C TYR A 165 13.71 3.05 -2.41
N GLU A 166 14.46 3.43 -3.43
CA GLU A 166 15.28 2.50 -4.23
C GLU A 166 16.39 1.86 -3.39
N ALA A 167 17.02 2.60 -2.49
CA ALA A 167 18.01 2.08 -1.57
C ALA A 167 17.39 1.06 -0.62
N VAL A 168 16.22 1.36 -0.05
CA VAL A 168 15.46 0.44 0.83
C VAL A 168 15.13 -0.87 0.11
N ILE A 169 14.60 -0.81 -1.11
CA ILE A 169 14.31 -2.02 -1.91
C ILE A 169 15.58 -2.84 -2.13
N ARG A 170 16.69 -2.18 -2.48
CA ARG A 170 17.96 -2.86 -2.73
C ARG A 170 18.48 -3.56 -1.48
N GLU A 171 18.48 -2.91 -0.33
CA GLU A 171 18.93 -3.50 0.92
C GLU A 171 18.06 -4.66 1.36
N ILE A 172 16.74 -4.54 1.23
CA ILE A 172 15.81 -5.63 1.54
C ILE A 172 16.05 -6.84 0.60
N LEU A 173 16.22 -6.60 -0.70
CA LEU A 173 16.52 -7.68 -1.65
C LEU A 173 17.87 -8.34 -1.35
N GLN A 174 18.92 -7.56 -1.05
CA GLN A 174 20.22 -8.09 -0.67
C GLN A 174 20.15 -9.04 0.52
N THR A 175 19.25 -8.80 1.46
CA THR A 175 19.07 -9.70 2.61
C THR A 175 18.67 -11.11 2.20
N TYR A 176 17.85 -11.25 1.16
CA TYR A 176 17.46 -12.56 0.62
C TYR A 176 18.55 -13.23 -0.19
N PHE A 177 19.55 -12.48 -0.65
CA PHE A 177 20.64 -12.94 -1.50
C PHE A 177 22.00 -12.91 -0.80
N ARG A 178 22.04 -12.76 0.52
CA ARG A 178 23.28 -12.59 1.30
C ARG A 178 24.31 -13.70 1.09
N ASP A 179 23.85 -14.95 0.88
CA ASP A 179 24.73 -16.11 0.70
C ASP A 179 25.02 -16.41 -0.79
N TYR A 180 24.56 -15.55 -1.71
CA TYR A 180 24.69 -15.78 -3.15
C TYR A 180 26.15 -15.80 -3.61
N ALA A 181 26.97 -14.88 -3.09
CA ALA A 181 28.37 -14.75 -3.54
C ALA A 181 29.21 -16.02 -3.31
N ASP A 182 28.92 -16.72 -2.21
CA ASP A 182 29.67 -17.92 -1.80
C ASP A 182 29.11 -19.21 -2.41
N HIS A 183 27.89 -19.19 -2.96
CA HIS A 183 27.16 -20.38 -3.39
C HIS A 183 26.42 -20.17 -4.73
N ALA A 184 26.95 -19.35 -5.62
CA ALA A 184 26.24 -18.90 -6.84
C ALA A 184 25.66 -20.05 -7.69
N GLU A 185 26.37 -21.17 -7.85
CA GLU A 185 25.94 -22.30 -8.69
C GLU A 185 24.75 -23.09 -8.08
N SER A 186 24.68 -23.19 -6.75
CA SER A 186 23.67 -23.96 -6.03
C SER A 186 22.66 -23.08 -5.29
N PHE A 187 22.85 -21.77 -5.30
CA PHE A 187 22.02 -20.84 -4.57
C PHE A 187 20.54 -20.91 -4.97
N ARG A 188 19.71 -20.93 -3.96
CA ARG A 188 18.26 -20.76 -4.10
C ARG A 188 17.79 -19.76 -3.04
N PRO A 189 17.06 -18.70 -3.39
CA PRO A 189 16.56 -17.70 -2.44
C PRO A 189 15.36 -18.26 -1.65
N VAL A 190 15.61 -19.29 -0.83
CA VAL A 190 14.57 -20.08 -0.13
C VAL A 190 13.73 -19.18 0.78
N PHE A 191 14.36 -18.23 1.47
CA PHE A 191 13.63 -17.30 2.34
C PHE A 191 12.67 -16.40 1.55
N LEU A 192 13.12 -15.88 0.40
CA LEU A 192 12.25 -15.09 -0.49
C LEU A 192 11.09 -15.94 -1.02
N LEU A 193 11.38 -17.15 -1.49
CA LEU A 193 10.35 -18.06 -1.98
C LEU A 193 9.32 -18.38 -0.89
N ASN A 194 9.78 -18.68 0.33
CA ASN A 194 8.91 -18.94 1.46
C ASN A 194 8.03 -17.73 1.82
N ASP A 195 8.60 -16.53 1.84
CA ASP A 195 7.87 -15.30 2.10
C ASP A 195 6.82 -15.01 1.00
N LEU A 196 7.13 -15.24 -0.27
CA LEU A 196 6.19 -15.11 -1.38
C LEU A 196 5.02 -16.09 -1.25
N LEU A 197 5.29 -17.36 -0.94
CA LEU A 197 4.26 -18.39 -0.75
C LEU A 197 3.37 -18.05 0.45
N ARG A 198 3.97 -17.57 1.53
CA ARG A 198 3.26 -17.16 2.74
C ARG A 198 2.36 -15.95 2.48
N TYR A 199 2.87 -14.94 1.77
CA TYR A 199 2.09 -13.77 1.36
C TYR A 199 0.90 -14.19 0.50
N TRP A 200 1.12 -15.02 -0.51
CA TRP A 200 0.07 -15.55 -1.37
C TRP A 200 -1.02 -16.30 -0.57
N LYS A 201 -0.60 -17.15 0.34
CA LYS A 201 -1.54 -17.87 1.22
C LYS A 201 -2.38 -16.91 2.05
N THR A 202 -1.77 -15.87 2.62
CA THR A 202 -2.47 -14.85 3.40
C THR A 202 -3.49 -14.09 2.54
N MET A 203 -3.13 -13.72 1.33
CA MET A 203 -4.05 -13.07 0.39
C MET A 203 -5.26 -13.96 0.05
N CYS A 204 -5.02 -15.24 -0.22
CA CYS A 204 -6.10 -16.21 -0.48
C CYS A 204 -7.04 -16.36 0.72
N LEU A 205 -6.51 -16.43 1.93
CA LEU A 205 -7.30 -16.55 3.16
C LEU A 205 -8.14 -15.28 3.41
N ASN A 206 -7.56 -14.10 3.22
CA ASN A 206 -8.27 -12.82 3.36
C ASN A 206 -9.40 -12.69 2.33
N TYR A 207 -9.14 -13.10 1.09
CA TYR A 207 -10.18 -13.12 0.05
C TYR A 207 -11.32 -14.06 0.42
N GLU A 208 -11.01 -15.27 0.88
CA GLU A 208 -12.01 -16.27 1.28
C GLU A 208 -12.81 -15.81 2.50
N ALA A 209 -12.18 -15.21 3.49
CA ALA A 209 -12.85 -14.65 4.66
C ALA A 209 -13.87 -13.57 4.27
N ARG A 210 -13.50 -12.65 3.37
CA ARG A 210 -14.41 -11.62 2.85
C ARG A 210 -15.57 -12.26 2.06
N ARG A 211 -15.30 -13.24 1.21
CA ARG A 211 -16.30 -13.94 0.39
C ARG A 211 -17.33 -14.67 1.23
N THR A 212 -16.93 -15.26 2.35
CA THR A 212 -17.81 -16.04 3.24
C THR A 212 -18.54 -15.20 4.29
N GLY A 213 -18.33 -13.88 4.31
CA GLY A 213 -18.94 -12.99 5.29
C GLY A 213 -18.45 -13.21 6.74
N LYS A 214 -17.39 -13.96 6.92
CA LYS A 214 -16.70 -14.10 8.21
C LYS A 214 -15.71 -12.96 8.38
N THR A 215 -16.22 -11.76 8.63
CA THR A 215 -15.44 -10.69 9.25
C THR A 215 -15.45 -10.96 10.74
N GLU A 216 -14.30 -11.32 11.29
CA GLU A 216 -14.08 -11.23 12.73
C GLU A 216 -13.97 -9.78 13.16
#